data_114d24b43d8f837fe9a5a1ba63ac5d61
#
_entry.id   114d24b43d8f837fe9a5a1ba63ac5d61
#
_cell.length_a   1.000
_cell.length_b   1.000
_cell.length_c   1.000
_cell.angle_alpha   90.00
_cell.angle_beta   90.00
_cell.angle_gamma   90.00
#
_symmetry.space_group_name_H-M   'P 1'
#
loop_
_entity.id
_entity.type
_entity.pdbx_description
1 polymer ?
#
loop_
_entity_poly.entity_id
_entity_poly.type
_entity_poly.pdbx_seq_one_letter_code
_entity_poly.pdbx_strand_id
1 'polypeptide(L)'
;MNMYAAQTVPDLMRALVYDSGSPGKMAWQGSMKVPQPGKHQVLVKVDSASLNPADFRATESRTAFLAGKGHIVGRDMAGTIVAIGRDVRGFAVGDKVFGLAPGVANYTLAEINRITNVPQGANVQDYGIVGLAGTVANQILTKHWFDRPDYTVRNMLVIGASGGVGSSLVQIARAAGGPELTIYGVTSGKNMAYVKEIGASQAIDYTTPNFDLGRVLPIHSVDLIVDVVSGVAEGPTYVDRGMPLLKQSGRYVALNSTSSFDWFRAYLTDKCGCNMQRSKYDLFISNQSRPGRDLQAIAGLIQQGKFRLAVSQELPLAETPIRRALHTLKQRHVRGKVKIVPEQYSQSV
;
A
#
# COMPACT_ATOMS: atom_id res chain seq x y z
N MET A 1 -22.58 -22.80 -24.11
CA MET A 1 -23.77 -22.45 -23.35
C MET A 1 -23.34 -22.21 -21.90
N ASN A 2 -22.89 -20.99 -21.59
CA ASN A 2 -22.33 -20.66 -20.28
C ASN A 2 -23.48 -20.23 -19.34
N MET A 3 -23.90 -21.17 -18.49
CA MET A 3 -24.85 -20.89 -17.40
C MET A 3 -24.06 -20.32 -16.18
N TYR A 4 -23.58 -19.09 -16.27
CA TYR A 4 -23.36 -18.30 -15.08
C TYR A 4 -24.68 -17.59 -14.79
N ALA A 5 -25.45 -18.09 -13.82
CA ALA A 5 -26.55 -17.35 -13.25
C ALA A 5 -25.99 -16.02 -12.79
N ALA A 6 -26.48 -14.91 -13.34
CA ALA A 6 -26.12 -13.57 -12.89
C ALA A 6 -26.41 -13.51 -11.39
N GLN A 7 -25.37 -13.41 -10.57
CA GLN A 7 -25.58 -13.19 -9.13
C GLN A 7 -26.35 -11.88 -9.00
N THR A 8 -27.57 -11.98 -8.47
CA THR A 8 -28.38 -10.79 -8.21
C THR A 8 -27.61 -9.91 -7.22
N VAL A 9 -27.26 -8.71 -7.68
CA VAL A 9 -26.64 -7.69 -6.82
C VAL A 9 -27.74 -7.18 -5.88
N PRO A 10 -27.53 -7.21 -4.54
CA PRO A 10 -28.54 -6.71 -3.61
C PRO A 10 -28.64 -5.18 -3.70
N ASP A 11 -29.78 -4.62 -3.28
CA ASP A 11 -29.96 -3.17 -3.25
C ASP A 11 -29.13 -2.48 -2.18
N LEU A 12 -28.84 -3.18 -1.08
CA LEU A 12 -28.14 -2.65 0.09
C LEU A 12 -26.89 -3.44 0.42
N MET A 13 -25.92 -2.75 1.02
CA MET A 13 -24.64 -3.32 1.45
C MET A 13 -24.17 -2.72 2.78
N ARG A 14 -23.18 -3.37 3.39
CA ARG A 14 -22.44 -2.83 4.55
C ARG A 14 -21.16 -2.16 4.06
N ALA A 15 -20.80 -1.02 4.68
CA ALA A 15 -19.56 -0.30 4.41
C ALA A 15 -19.09 0.52 5.61
N LEU A 16 -17.78 0.75 5.70
CA LEU A 16 -17.21 1.82 6.49
C LEU A 16 -17.00 3.03 5.59
N VAL A 17 -17.50 4.18 5.99
CA VAL A 17 -17.41 5.41 5.19
C VAL A 17 -16.75 6.54 5.95
N TYR A 18 -16.15 7.49 5.24
CA TYR A 18 -15.70 8.75 5.83
C TYR A 18 -16.91 9.59 6.24
N ASP A 19 -16.96 10.00 7.51
CA ASP A 19 -18.03 10.86 8.04
C ASP A 19 -17.72 12.32 7.68
N SER A 20 -18.58 12.90 6.90
CA SER A 20 -18.45 14.29 6.44
C SER A 20 -18.90 15.33 7.46
N GLY A 21 -19.71 14.92 8.43
CA GLY A 21 -20.18 15.80 9.51
C GLY A 21 -19.14 15.97 10.62
N SER A 22 -18.14 15.14 10.63
CA SER A 22 -17.09 15.10 11.65
C SER A 22 -15.74 14.79 11.01
N PRO A 23 -14.98 15.80 10.55
CA PRO A 23 -13.64 15.58 10.03
C PRO A 23 -12.81 14.70 11.01
N GLY A 24 -12.16 13.66 10.48
CA GLY A 24 -11.42 12.71 11.31
C GLY A 24 -12.22 11.51 11.79
N LYS A 25 -13.51 11.40 11.47
CA LYS A 25 -14.35 10.26 11.85
C LYS A 25 -14.69 9.37 10.67
N MET A 26 -14.94 8.11 10.99
CA MET A 26 -15.47 7.11 10.09
C MET A 26 -16.78 6.58 10.67
N ALA A 27 -17.80 6.47 9.84
CA ALA A 27 -19.13 5.98 10.20
C ALA A 27 -19.36 4.60 9.59
N TRP A 28 -19.93 3.69 10.36
CA TRP A 28 -20.41 2.42 9.88
C TRP A 28 -21.78 2.58 9.26
N GLN A 29 -21.95 2.05 8.04
CA GLN A 29 -23.21 2.00 7.33
C GLN A 29 -23.64 0.53 7.17
N GLY A 30 -24.71 0.16 7.88
CA GLY A 30 -25.26 -1.20 7.83
C GLY A 30 -26.16 -1.44 6.61
N SER A 31 -26.69 -0.36 6.01
CA SER A 31 -27.68 -0.40 4.92
C SER A 31 -27.43 0.73 3.92
N MET A 32 -26.25 0.72 3.29
CA MET A 32 -25.89 1.65 2.22
C MET A 32 -26.38 1.11 0.88
N LYS A 33 -26.91 1.95 0.00
CA LYS A 33 -27.26 1.53 -1.37
C LYS A 33 -26.02 1.07 -2.12
N VAL A 34 -26.13 -0.06 -2.84
CA VAL A 34 -25.06 -0.50 -3.74
C VAL A 34 -24.95 0.49 -4.90
N PRO A 35 -23.76 1.05 -5.17
CA PRO A 35 -23.60 2.05 -6.20
C PRO A 35 -23.68 1.44 -7.61
N GLN A 36 -24.08 2.23 -8.61
CA GLN A 36 -24.06 1.84 -10.01
C GLN A 36 -22.75 2.30 -10.68
N PRO A 37 -22.13 1.47 -11.55
CA PRO A 37 -20.89 1.85 -12.20
C PRO A 37 -21.10 2.96 -13.24
N GLY A 38 -20.24 3.98 -13.17
CA GLY A 38 -20.10 5.00 -14.21
C GLY A 38 -19.52 4.44 -15.50
N LYS A 39 -19.36 5.28 -16.52
CA LYS A 39 -18.97 4.88 -17.88
C LYS A 39 -17.69 4.01 -17.92
N HIS A 40 -16.66 4.36 -17.16
CA HIS A 40 -15.35 3.69 -17.14
C HIS A 40 -15.09 2.95 -15.83
N GLN A 41 -16.15 2.60 -15.09
CA GLN A 41 -16.08 1.92 -13.82
C GLN A 41 -16.65 0.51 -13.93
N VAL A 42 -16.19 -0.34 -13.02
CA VAL A 42 -16.78 -1.64 -12.76
C VAL A 42 -17.30 -1.68 -11.32
N LEU A 43 -18.37 -2.43 -11.09
CA LEU A 43 -18.82 -2.77 -9.75
C LEU A 43 -18.19 -4.11 -9.37
N VAL A 44 -17.45 -4.11 -8.28
CA VAL A 44 -16.76 -5.30 -7.77
C VAL A 44 -17.43 -5.75 -6.47
N LYS A 45 -17.82 -7.03 -6.41
CA LYS A 45 -18.12 -7.73 -5.17
C LYS A 45 -16.79 -8.01 -4.49
N VAL A 46 -16.58 -7.43 -3.31
CA VAL A 46 -15.30 -7.51 -2.62
C VAL A 46 -15.15 -8.86 -1.94
N ASP A 47 -14.08 -9.60 -2.29
CA ASP A 47 -13.69 -10.86 -1.66
C ASP A 47 -12.64 -10.65 -0.57
N SER A 48 -11.81 -9.62 -0.70
CA SER A 48 -10.90 -9.16 0.35
C SER A 48 -10.48 -7.70 0.13
N ALA A 49 -10.14 -7.04 1.22
CA ALA A 49 -9.63 -5.67 1.25
C ALA A 49 -8.58 -5.53 2.35
N SER A 50 -7.95 -4.36 2.44
CA SER A 50 -7.05 -4.09 3.55
C SER A 50 -7.08 -2.65 4.03
N LEU A 51 -6.70 -2.47 5.30
CA LEU A 51 -6.52 -1.17 5.92
C LEU A 51 -5.08 -0.68 5.74
N ASN A 52 -4.95 0.62 5.58
CA ASN A 52 -3.67 1.32 5.42
C ASN A 52 -3.57 2.53 6.36
N PRO A 53 -2.35 2.92 6.79
CA PRO A 53 -2.17 4.19 7.52
C PRO A 53 -2.72 5.40 6.76
N ALA A 54 -2.75 5.37 5.44
CA ALA A 54 -3.30 6.43 4.60
C ALA A 54 -4.82 6.62 4.78
N ASP A 55 -5.55 5.59 5.19
CA ASP A 55 -7.01 5.64 5.36
C ASP A 55 -7.41 6.54 6.53
N PHE A 56 -6.71 6.47 7.67
CA PHE A 56 -7.00 7.36 8.80
C PHE A 56 -6.31 8.73 8.67
N ARG A 57 -5.14 8.82 8.01
CA ARG A 57 -4.52 10.13 7.73
C ARG A 57 -5.39 11.02 6.84
N ALA A 58 -6.13 10.43 5.92
CA ALA A 58 -7.10 11.16 5.11
C ALA A 58 -8.18 11.83 5.98
N THR A 59 -8.50 11.25 7.16
CA THR A 59 -9.48 11.82 8.10
C THR A 59 -8.88 12.87 9.04
N GLU A 60 -7.57 12.82 9.30
CA GLU A 60 -6.86 13.67 10.25
C GLU A 60 -6.27 14.94 9.61
N SER A 61 -6.23 15.00 8.27
CA SER A 61 -5.67 16.15 7.56
C SER A 61 -6.62 17.36 7.62
N ARG A 62 -6.05 18.57 7.58
CA ARG A 62 -6.83 19.81 7.44
C ARG A 62 -7.68 19.84 6.16
N THR A 63 -7.42 18.97 5.21
CA THR A 63 -8.15 18.79 3.95
C THR A 63 -9.13 17.61 4.01
N ALA A 64 -9.41 17.04 5.19
CA ALA A 64 -10.35 15.94 5.36
C ALA A 64 -11.76 16.25 4.83
N PHE A 65 -12.14 17.54 4.82
CA PHE A 65 -13.41 18.00 4.23
C PHE A 65 -13.47 17.80 2.70
N LEU A 66 -12.32 17.64 2.02
CA LEU A 66 -12.25 17.36 0.58
C LEU A 66 -12.41 15.85 0.27
N ALA A 67 -12.23 14.98 1.26
CA ALA A 67 -12.58 13.58 1.16
C ALA A 67 -14.12 13.48 1.22
N GLY A 68 -14.80 13.61 0.09
CA GLY A 68 -16.25 13.79 -0.05
C GLY A 68 -17.12 12.94 0.88
N LYS A 69 -18.34 13.39 1.13
CA LYS A 69 -19.36 12.76 1.99
C LYS A 69 -19.62 11.31 1.60
N GLY A 70 -19.56 10.38 2.57
CA GLY A 70 -20.00 9.00 2.38
C GLY A 70 -19.10 8.13 1.50
N HIS A 71 -17.87 8.57 1.21
CA HIS A 71 -16.93 7.73 0.47
C HIS A 71 -16.49 6.53 1.32
N ILE A 72 -16.50 5.36 0.71
CA ILE A 72 -16.05 4.12 1.34
C ILE A 72 -14.57 4.23 1.71
N VAL A 73 -14.23 3.72 2.90
CA VAL A 73 -12.85 3.67 3.40
C VAL A 73 -12.07 2.55 2.71
N GLY A 74 -10.73 2.69 2.69
CA GLY A 74 -9.81 1.72 2.13
C GLY A 74 -9.25 2.17 0.79
N ARG A 75 -8.19 1.49 0.39
CA ARG A 75 -7.46 1.76 -0.86
C ARG A 75 -7.05 0.50 -1.60
N ASP A 76 -7.23 -0.65 -0.97
CA ASP A 76 -6.92 -1.96 -1.54
C ASP A 76 -8.18 -2.80 -1.61
N MET A 77 -8.38 -3.50 -2.70
CA MET A 77 -9.39 -4.52 -2.81
C MET A 77 -8.98 -5.61 -3.80
N ALA A 78 -9.57 -6.80 -3.63
CA ALA A 78 -9.70 -7.81 -4.65
C ALA A 78 -11.11 -8.38 -4.60
N GLY A 79 -11.61 -8.82 -5.75
CA GLY A 79 -12.97 -9.33 -5.83
C GLY A 79 -13.38 -9.69 -7.25
N THR A 80 -14.68 -9.93 -7.41
CA THR A 80 -15.28 -10.36 -8.67
C THR A 80 -16.13 -9.24 -9.26
N ILE A 81 -15.95 -8.92 -10.53
CA ILE A 81 -16.77 -7.95 -11.27
C ILE A 81 -18.19 -8.48 -11.40
N VAL A 82 -19.18 -7.70 -10.94
CA VAL A 82 -20.60 -8.05 -11.01
C VAL A 82 -21.42 -7.13 -11.93
N ALA A 83 -20.88 -5.95 -12.26
CA ALA A 83 -21.46 -5.07 -13.28
C ALA A 83 -20.35 -4.20 -13.91
N ILE A 84 -20.57 -3.77 -15.16
CA ILE A 84 -19.63 -2.93 -15.91
C ILE A 84 -20.31 -1.71 -16.49
N GLY A 85 -19.59 -0.59 -16.53
CA GLY A 85 -20.03 0.62 -17.21
C GLY A 85 -19.99 0.48 -18.73
N ARG A 86 -20.77 1.30 -19.43
CA ARG A 86 -20.99 1.18 -20.88
C ARG A 86 -19.74 1.31 -21.76
N ASP A 87 -18.72 2.04 -21.29
CA ASP A 87 -17.51 2.30 -22.03
C ASP A 87 -16.31 1.44 -21.54
N VAL A 88 -16.56 0.48 -20.64
CA VAL A 88 -15.55 -0.47 -20.17
C VAL A 88 -15.11 -1.38 -21.31
N ARG A 89 -13.78 -1.54 -21.45
CA ARG A 89 -13.15 -2.48 -22.37
C ARG A 89 -12.06 -3.25 -21.63
N GLY A 90 -11.84 -4.50 -21.98
CA GLY A 90 -10.80 -5.36 -21.40
C GLY A 90 -11.19 -6.03 -20.08
N PHE A 91 -12.41 -5.83 -19.58
CA PHE A 91 -12.98 -6.50 -18.42
C PHE A 91 -14.40 -6.98 -18.70
N ALA A 92 -14.79 -8.08 -18.08
CA ALA A 92 -16.12 -8.68 -18.17
C ALA A 92 -16.69 -8.99 -16.78
N VAL A 93 -18.01 -9.14 -16.71
CA VAL A 93 -18.69 -9.69 -15.52
C VAL A 93 -18.18 -11.10 -15.26
N GLY A 94 -17.79 -11.40 -14.02
CA GLY A 94 -17.17 -12.66 -13.61
C GLY A 94 -15.66 -12.60 -13.51
N ASP A 95 -14.99 -11.59 -14.07
CA ASP A 95 -13.54 -11.42 -13.93
C ASP A 95 -13.16 -11.18 -12.47
N LYS A 96 -12.11 -11.86 -12.03
CA LYS A 96 -11.48 -11.63 -10.74
C LYS A 96 -10.41 -10.56 -10.89
N VAL A 97 -10.54 -9.49 -10.12
CA VAL A 97 -9.67 -8.31 -10.22
C VAL A 97 -9.14 -7.88 -8.86
N PHE A 98 -8.03 -7.16 -8.87
CA PHE A 98 -7.50 -6.50 -7.69
C PHE A 98 -6.89 -5.14 -8.06
N GLY A 99 -6.71 -4.28 -7.08
CA GLY A 99 -6.06 -3.00 -7.29
C GLY A 99 -6.45 -1.93 -6.28
N LEU A 100 -6.44 -0.67 -6.74
CA LEU A 100 -6.64 0.51 -5.91
C LEU A 100 -8.09 1.01 -6.02
N ALA A 101 -8.92 0.54 -5.11
CA ALA A 101 -10.27 1.06 -4.91
C ALA A 101 -10.66 1.02 -3.42
N PRO A 102 -11.66 1.79 -2.99
CA PRO A 102 -12.18 1.73 -1.62
C PRO A 102 -12.73 0.33 -1.33
N GLY A 103 -12.12 -0.42 -0.40
CA GLY A 103 -12.43 -1.86 -0.25
C GLY A 103 -13.16 -2.26 1.03
N VAL A 104 -13.38 -1.32 1.98
CA VAL A 104 -14.03 -1.67 3.26
C VAL A 104 -15.55 -1.66 3.12
N ALA A 105 -16.06 -2.53 2.22
CA ALA A 105 -17.48 -2.69 1.87
C ALA A 105 -17.73 -4.06 1.26
N ASN A 106 -19.02 -4.47 1.13
CA ASN A 106 -19.37 -5.67 0.37
C ASN A 106 -19.19 -5.48 -1.14
N TYR A 107 -19.45 -4.26 -1.65
CA TYR A 107 -19.31 -3.89 -3.05
C TYR A 107 -18.60 -2.54 -3.16
N THR A 108 -17.83 -2.36 -4.24
CA THR A 108 -17.15 -1.10 -4.50
C THR A 108 -17.09 -0.78 -5.98
N LEU A 109 -17.01 0.51 -6.30
CA LEU A 109 -16.71 0.97 -7.66
C LEU A 109 -15.18 1.05 -7.83
N ALA A 110 -14.71 0.51 -8.95
CA ALA A 110 -13.31 0.60 -9.34
C ALA A 110 -13.17 1.20 -10.74
N GLU A 111 -12.25 2.16 -10.87
CA GLU A 111 -11.84 2.67 -12.19
C GLU A 111 -10.99 1.60 -12.89
N ILE A 112 -11.27 1.35 -14.18
CA ILE A 112 -10.58 0.29 -14.96
C ILE A 112 -9.06 0.51 -15.08
N ASN A 113 -8.59 1.75 -15.01
CA ASN A 113 -7.17 2.08 -15.06
C ASN A 113 -6.45 1.90 -13.72
N ARG A 114 -7.17 1.52 -12.64
CA ARG A 114 -6.66 1.33 -11.29
C ARG A 114 -6.71 -0.11 -10.80
N ILE A 115 -7.14 -1.02 -11.66
CA ILE A 115 -7.26 -2.45 -11.38
C ILE A 115 -6.55 -3.28 -12.44
N THR A 116 -6.30 -4.55 -12.12
CA THR A 116 -5.83 -5.56 -13.06
C THR A 116 -6.45 -6.92 -12.71
N ASN A 117 -6.39 -7.88 -13.63
CA ASN A 117 -6.90 -9.22 -13.39
C ASN A 117 -6.03 -9.96 -12.36
N VAL A 118 -6.69 -10.70 -11.47
CA VAL A 118 -6.05 -11.73 -10.67
C VAL A 118 -5.62 -12.85 -11.60
N PRO A 119 -4.38 -13.35 -11.50
CA PRO A 119 -3.93 -14.46 -12.33
C PRO A 119 -4.80 -15.70 -12.22
N GLN A 120 -4.98 -16.40 -13.34
CA GLN A 120 -5.82 -17.58 -13.40
C GLN A 120 -5.34 -18.65 -12.40
N GLY A 121 -6.28 -19.26 -11.68
CA GLY A 121 -5.99 -20.28 -10.66
C GLY A 121 -5.54 -19.74 -9.30
N ALA A 122 -5.27 -18.44 -9.20
CA ALA A 122 -4.87 -17.84 -7.93
C ALA A 122 -6.08 -17.58 -7.00
N ASN A 123 -5.82 -17.61 -5.69
CA ASN A 123 -6.83 -17.23 -4.70
C ASN A 123 -6.99 -15.71 -4.67
N VAL A 124 -8.15 -15.20 -5.07
CA VAL A 124 -8.47 -13.77 -5.16
C VAL A 124 -8.24 -13.03 -3.84
N GLN A 125 -8.52 -13.69 -2.71
CA GLN A 125 -8.40 -13.08 -1.38
C GLN A 125 -6.98 -12.69 -1.01
N ASP A 126 -5.95 -13.27 -1.64
CA ASP A 126 -4.55 -12.95 -1.35
C ASP A 126 -4.12 -11.63 -2.02
N TYR A 127 -4.90 -11.15 -2.99
CA TYR A 127 -4.60 -9.94 -3.74
C TYR A 127 -5.21 -8.67 -3.16
N GLY A 128 -6.19 -8.77 -2.26
CA GLY A 128 -6.83 -7.60 -1.65
C GLY A 128 -5.97 -6.82 -0.65
N ILE A 129 -4.74 -7.28 -0.40
CA ILE A 129 -3.82 -6.66 0.55
C ILE A 129 -2.57 -6.05 -0.09
N VAL A 130 -2.35 -6.26 -1.40
CA VAL A 130 -1.08 -5.95 -2.06
C VAL A 130 -1.10 -4.65 -2.87
N GLY A 131 -2.28 -4.16 -3.24
CA GLY A 131 -2.46 -3.06 -4.19
C GLY A 131 -1.65 -1.82 -3.85
N LEU A 132 -1.96 -1.12 -2.76
CA LEU A 132 -1.30 0.14 -2.41
C LEU A 132 0.17 -0.07 -2.01
N ALA A 133 0.44 -1.02 -1.11
CA ALA A 133 1.78 -1.22 -0.58
C ALA A 133 2.77 -1.66 -1.68
N GLY A 134 2.35 -2.60 -2.52
CA GLY A 134 3.14 -3.05 -3.66
C GLY A 134 3.36 -1.97 -4.70
N THR A 135 2.30 -1.25 -5.10
CA THR A 135 2.40 -0.13 -6.05
C THR A 135 3.39 0.94 -5.58
N VAL A 136 3.28 1.38 -4.31
CA VAL A 136 4.20 2.37 -3.73
C VAL A 136 5.64 1.86 -3.77
N ALA A 137 5.87 0.62 -3.34
CA ALA A 137 7.20 0.02 -3.34
C ALA A 137 7.79 -0.10 -4.75
N ASN A 138 7.00 -0.59 -5.72
CA ASN A 138 7.44 -0.73 -7.10
C ASN A 138 7.79 0.62 -7.73
N GLN A 139 6.95 1.64 -7.54
CA GLN A 139 7.19 2.99 -8.05
C GLN A 139 8.45 3.64 -7.45
N ILE A 140 8.73 3.43 -6.15
CA ILE A 140 9.98 3.90 -5.51
C ILE A 140 11.18 3.26 -6.20
N LEU A 141 11.19 1.94 -6.34
CA LEU A 141 12.31 1.22 -6.96
C LEU A 141 12.47 1.56 -8.44
N THR A 142 11.37 1.72 -9.17
CA THR A 142 11.38 2.14 -10.57
C THR A 142 12.04 3.51 -10.72
N LYS A 143 11.55 4.53 -9.99
CA LYS A 143 12.06 5.91 -10.07
C LYS A 143 13.51 6.05 -9.61
N HIS A 144 13.90 5.34 -8.55
CA HIS A 144 15.17 5.56 -7.88
C HIS A 144 16.24 4.52 -8.18
N TRP A 145 15.88 3.45 -8.89
CA TRP A 145 16.82 2.39 -9.27
C TRP A 145 16.60 1.89 -10.71
N PHE A 146 15.44 1.29 -11.03
CA PHE A 146 15.25 0.54 -12.28
C PHE A 146 15.34 1.42 -13.52
N ASP A 147 14.78 2.62 -13.49
CA ASP A 147 14.82 3.59 -14.61
C ASP A 147 16.11 4.42 -14.64
N ARG A 148 17.17 3.95 -13.97
CA ARG A 148 18.45 4.63 -13.86
C ARG A 148 19.60 3.73 -14.27
N PRO A 149 19.87 3.57 -15.58
CA PRO A 149 20.86 2.62 -16.08
C PRO A 149 22.27 2.87 -15.55
N ASP A 150 22.62 4.12 -15.23
CA ASP A 150 23.92 4.50 -14.70
C ASP A 150 24.02 4.40 -13.15
N TYR A 151 22.97 3.91 -12.50
CA TYR A 151 22.91 3.83 -11.04
C TYR A 151 22.77 2.38 -10.57
N THR A 152 23.86 1.85 -10.03
CA THR A 152 23.87 0.49 -9.46
C THR A 152 23.62 0.53 -7.97
N VAL A 153 22.59 -0.16 -7.51
CA VAL A 153 22.29 -0.38 -6.09
C VAL A 153 22.88 -1.73 -5.67
N ARG A 154 23.91 -1.72 -4.84
CA ARG A 154 24.49 -2.92 -4.21
C ARG A 154 24.11 -3.05 -2.74
N ASN A 155 23.95 -1.93 -2.05
CA ASN A 155 23.60 -1.87 -0.63
C ASN A 155 22.34 -1.00 -0.46
N MET A 156 21.24 -1.61 -0.05
CA MET A 156 19.96 -0.95 0.17
C MET A 156 19.57 -1.03 1.66
N LEU A 157 19.12 0.08 2.23
CA LEU A 157 18.58 0.14 3.59
C LEU A 157 17.08 0.44 3.53
N VAL A 158 16.27 -0.43 4.13
CA VAL A 158 14.81 -0.27 4.24
C VAL A 158 14.46 -0.04 5.71
N ILE A 159 13.99 1.15 6.04
CA ILE A 159 13.55 1.52 7.39
C ILE A 159 12.05 1.28 7.50
N GLY A 160 11.64 0.41 8.44
CA GLY A 160 10.27 -0.10 8.55
C GLY A 160 10.01 -1.35 7.70
N ALA A 161 11.03 -2.22 7.56
CA ALA A 161 11.06 -3.37 6.65
C ALA A 161 9.97 -4.43 6.90
N SER A 162 9.35 -4.48 8.08
CA SER A 162 8.28 -5.45 8.39
C SER A 162 6.86 -4.98 8.08
N GLY A 163 6.67 -3.69 7.76
CA GLY A 163 5.37 -3.12 7.38
C GLY A 163 4.99 -3.43 5.93
N GLY A 164 3.76 -3.04 5.51
CA GLY A 164 3.27 -3.33 4.17
C GLY A 164 4.20 -2.86 3.05
N VAL A 165 4.55 -1.56 3.02
CA VAL A 165 5.45 -1.00 1.99
C VAL A 165 6.88 -1.50 2.16
N GLY A 166 7.40 -1.54 3.41
CA GLY A 166 8.77 -1.99 3.68
C GLY A 166 9.02 -3.43 3.25
N SER A 167 8.10 -4.35 3.58
CA SER A 167 8.22 -5.75 3.15
C SER A 167 8.03 -5.92 1.64
N SER A 168 7.25 -5.08 1.00
CA SER A 168 7.15 -5.04 -0.46
C SER A 168 8.48 -4.61 -1.10
N LEU A 169 9.10 -3.53 -0.56
CA LEU A 169 10.42 -3.06 -1.02
C LEU A 169 11.48 -4.16 -0.95
N VAL A 170 11.58 -4.85 0.20
CA VAL A 170 12.57 -5.94 0.39
C VAL A 170 12.38 -7.03 -0.66
N GLN A 171 11.16 -7.48 -0.89
CA GLN A 171 10.88 -8.60 -1.81
C GLN A 171 11.08 -8.20 -3.28
N ILE A 172 10.58 -7.04 -3.70
CA ILE A 172 10.74 -6.56 -5.08
C ILE A 172 12.23 -6.29 -5.36
N ALA A 173 12.95 -5.66 -4.42
CA ALA A 173 14.37 -5.43 -4.57
C ALA A 173 15.16 -6.73 -4.63
N ARG A 174 14.86 -7.73 -3.79
CA ARG A 174 15.48 -9.06 -3.84
C ARG A 174 15.22 -9.77 -5.15
N ALA A 175 14.00 -9.71 -5.67
CA ALA A 175 13.63 -10.32 -6.94
C ALA A 175 14.39 -9.70 -8.13
N ALA A 176 14.66 -8.39 -8.08
CA ALA A 176 15.36 -7.67 -9.13
C ALA A 176 16.89 -7.74 -9.02
N GLY A 177 17.44 -7.59 -7.81
CA GLY A 177 18.88 -7.50 -7.56
C GLY A 177 19.59 -8.82 -7.28
N GLY A 178 18.82 -9.91 -7.12
CA GLY A 178 19.38 -11.23 -6.87
C GLY A 178 20.21 -11.32 -5.58
N PRO A 179 21.09 -12.32 -5.44
CA PRO A 179 21.90 -12.56 -4.27
C PRO A 179 22.98 -11.48 -4.03
N GLU A 180 23.42 -10.80 -5.08
CA GLU A 180 24.48 -9.77 -5.01
C GLU A 180 24.02 -8.48 -4.34
N LEU A 181 22.71 -8.25 -4.22
CA LEU A 181 22.16 -7.11 -3.52
C LEU A 181 22.18 -7.35 -2.01
N THR A 182 22.85 -6.51 -1.25
CA THR A 182 22.76 -6.49 0.20
C THR A 182 21.60 -5.60 0.65
N ILE A 183 20.60 -6.20 1.31
CA ILE A 183 19.44 -5.49 1.84
C ILE A 183 19.50 -5.50 3.37
N TYR A 184 19.60 -4.32 3.97
CA TYR A 184 19.48 -4.09 5.39
C TYR A 184 18.04 -3.69 5.72
N GLY A 185 17.39 -4.45 6.60
CA GLY A 185 15.99 -4.17 7.00
C GLY A 185 15.89 -3.74 8.46
N VAL A 186 15.57 -2.46 8.72
CA VAL A 186 15.31 -1.97 10.09
C VAL A 186 13.90 -2.35 10.51
N THR A 187 13.79 -3.06 11.63
CA THR A 187 12.54 -3.57 12.18
C THR A 187 12.63 -3.76 13.68
N SER A 188 11.55 -4.15 14.37
CA SER A 188 11.62 -4.57 15.77
C SER A 188 12.14 -6.00 15.90
N GLY A 189 12.76 -6.35 17.03
CA GLY A 189 13.36 -7.66 17.30
C GLY A 189 12.44 -8.83 16.97
N LYS A 190 11.16 -8.75 17.34
CA LYS A 190 10.14 -9.78 17.05
C LYS A 190 9.89 -10.04 15.56
N ASN A 191 10.28 -9.12 14.66
CA ASN A 191 10.06 -9.23 13.22
C ASN A 191 11.33 -9.52 12.43
N MET A 192 12.51 -9.67 13.08
CA MET A 192 13.78 -9.91 12.39
C MET A 192 13.78 -11.17 11.54
N ALA A 193 13.27 -12.28 12.07
CA ALA A 193 13.17 -13.55 11.33
C ALA A 193 12.33 -13.39 10.07
N TYR A 194 11.17 -12.75 10.17
CA TYR A 194 10.31 -12.45 9.02
C TYR A 194 11.01 -11.60 7.96
N VAL A 195 11.70 -10.52 8.38
CA VAL A 195 12.39 -9.61 7.44
C VAL A 195 13.51 -10.33 6.69
N LYS A 196 14.24 -11.25 7.36
CA LYS A 196 15.24 -12.13 6.70
C LYS A 196 14.57 -13.12 5.74
N GLU A 197 13.49 -13.77 6.15
CA GLU A 197 12.73 -14.73 5.35
C GLU A 197 12.25 -14.13 4.02
N ILE A 198 11.80 -12.88 4.02
CA ILE A 198 11.34 -12.19 2.83
C ILE A 198 12.47 -11.62 1.95
N GLY A 199 13.73 -11.85 2.28
CA GLY A 199 14.86 -11.57 1.42
C GLY A 199 15.86 -10.50 1.89
N ALA A 200 15.72 -9.95 3.11
CA ALA A 200 16.77 -9.08 3.66
C ALA A 200 18.03 -9.89 3.97
N SER A 201 19.20 -9.36 3.60
CA SER A 201 20.51 -9.94 3.93
C SER A 201 20.78 -9.84 5.43
N GLN A 202 20.37 -8.72 6.03
CA GLN A 202 20.52 -8.45 7.46
C GLN A 202 19.29 -7.72 8.00
N ALA A 203 18.77 -8.15 9.14
CA ALA A 203 17.76 -7.44 9.90
C ALA A 203 18.42 -6.69 11.06
N ILE A 204 18.00 -5.44 11.28
CA ILE A 204 18.53 -4.53 12.29
C ILE A 204 17.40 -4.20 13.27
N ASP A 205 17.62 -4.50 14.55
CA ASP A 205 16.62 -4.26 15.60
C ASP A 205 16.72 -2.84 16.17
N TYR A 206 15.72 -2.00 15.88
CA TYR A 206 15.64 -0.65 16.42
C TYR A 206 15.19 -0.59 17.89
N THR A 207 14.73 -1.73 18.48
CA THR A 207 14.26 -1.79 19.86
C THR A 207 15.38 -2.06 20.86
N THR A 208 16.61 -2.30 20.39
CA THR A 208 17.79 -2.46 21.24
C THR A 208 18.09 -1.17 22.00
N PRO A 209 18.48 -1.25 23.30
CA PRO A 209 18.87 -0.06 24.06
C PRO A 209 19.98 0.73 23.34
N ASN A 210 19.86 2.05 23.35
CA ASN A 210 20.81 2.97 22.69
C ASN A 210 21.01 2.71 21.19
N PHE A 211 19.94 2.24 20.50
CA PHE A 211 19.98 2.01 19.06
C PHE A 211 20.45 3.27 18.32
N ASP A 212 21.50 3.10 17.54
CA ASP A 212 22.01 4.12 16.62
C ASP A 212 22.40 3.49 15.29
N LEU A 213 21.77 3.96 14.23
CA LEU A 213 21.98 3.43 12.89
C LEU A 213 23.42 3.60 12.40
N GLY A 214 24.09 4.71 12.78
CA GLY A 214 25.48 4.98 12.45
C GLY A 214 26.50 4.09 13.17
N ARG A 215 26.09 3.40 14.25
CA ARG A 215 26.93 2.38 14.91
C ARG A 215 26.81 1.00 14.27
N VAL A 216 25.69 0.77 13.53
CA VAL A 216 25.40 -0.53 12.90
C VAL A 216 25.94 -0.60 11.48
N LEU A 217 25.90 0.51 10.75
CA LEU A 217 26.34 0.59 9.36
C LEU A 217 27.45 1.63 9.19
N PRO A 218 28.48 1.33 8.38
CA PRO A 218 29.53 2.29 8.08
C PRO A 218 29.01 3.52 7.35
N ILE A 219 29.61 4.68 7.59
CA ILE A 219 29.38 5.89 6.78
C ILE A 219 29.75 5.61 5.31
N HIS A 220 29.06 6.27 4.39
CA HIS A 220 29.29 6.13 2.94
C HIS A 220 29.22 4.70 2.40
N SER A 221 28.41 3.82 3.00
CA SER A 221 28.29 2.41 2.61
C SER A 221 27.02 2.06 1.85
N VAL A 222 25.97 2.91 1.90
CA VAL A 222 24.64 2.62 1.37
C VAL A 222 24.39 3.38 0.08
N ASP A 223 23.84 2.68 -0.93
CA ASP A 223 23.46 3.28 -2.22
C ASP A 223 22.06 3.88 -2.16
N LEU A 224 21.10 3.16 -1.58
CA LEU A 224 19.71 3.57 -1.52
C LEU A 224 19.13 3.37 -0.12
N ILE A 225 18.63 4.43 0.50
CA ILE A 225 17.85 4.36 1.74
C ILE A 225 16.39 4.65 1.39
N VAL A 226 15.48 3.77 1.81
CA VAL A 226 14.04 4.01 1.73
C VAL A 226 13.45 3.99 3.13
N ASP A 227 12.95 5.14 3.55
CA ASP A 227 12.38 5.37 4.87
C ASP A 227 10.86 5.47 4.78
N VAL A 228 10.17 4.45 5.28
CA VAL A 228 8.71 4.40 5.30
C VAL A 228 8.12 4.75 6.69
N VAL A 229 8.97 5.17 7.63
CA VAL A 229 8.61 5.40 9.04
C VAL A 229 8.64 6.87 9.43
N SER A 230 9.72 7.59 9.11
CA SER A 230 9.90 8.99 9.49
C SER A 230 8.81 9.93 8.95
N GLY A 231 8.77 11.14 9.47
CA GLY A 231 7.90 12.20 8.96
C GLY A 231 6.46 12.14 9.47
N VAL A 232 6.27 11.66 10.68
CA VAL A 232 5.01 11.71 11.42
C VAL A 232 5.24 12.41 12.75
N ALA A 233 4.27 13.22 13.19
CA ALA A 233 4.42 14.20 14.27
C ALA A 233 5.04 13.65 15.57
N GLU A 234 4.77 12.40 15.93
CA GLU A 234 5.25 11.77 17.16
C GLU A 234 6.17 10.57 16.91
N GLY A 235 6.67 10.41 15.68
CA GLY A 235 7.49 9.27 15.29
C GLY A 235 8.99 9.59 15.26
N PRO A 236 9.84 8.54 15.26
CA PRO A 236 11.27 8.71 15.10
C PRO A 236 11.60 9.32 13.74
N THR A 237 12.66 10.11 13.67
CA THR A 237 13.26 10.55 12.40
C THR A 237 14.59 9.85 12.19
N TYR A 238 14.77 9.33 10.98
CA TYR A 238 16.00 8.65 10.58
C TYR A 238 16.82 9.45 9.57
N VAL A 239 16.32 10.61 9.10
CA VAL A 239 16.98 11.40 8.05
C VAL A 239 18.39 11.78 8.46
N ASP A 240 18.58 12.42 9.64
CA ASP A 240 19.87 12.90 10.10
C ASP A 240 20.85 11.75 10.35
N ARG A 241 20.35 10.58 10.77
CA ARG A 241 21.15 9.37 11.02
C ARG A 241 21.45 8.58 9.75
N GLY A 242 20.59 8.63 8.77
CA GLY A 242 20.73 7.91 7.49
C GLY A 242 21.55 8.67 6.46
N MET A 243 21.47 9.99 6.42
CA MET A 243 22.22 10.80 5.43
C MET A 243 23.73 10.54 5.42
N PRO A 244 24.43 10.42 6.59
CA PRO A 244 25.86 10.11 6.61
C PRO A 244 26.20 8.72 6.07
N LEU A 245 25.27 7.77 6.07
CA LEU A 245 25.47 6.42 5.55
C LEU A 245 25.50 6.35 4.04
N LEU A 246 24.95 7.38 3.35
CA LEU A 246 24.87 7.39 1.90
C LEU A 246 26.23 7.58 1.24
N LYS A 247 26.52 6.77 0.24
CA LYS A 247 27.60 7.01 -0.72
C LYS A 247 27.44 8.36 -1.40
N GLN A 248 28.46 8.82 -2.11
CA GLN A 248 28.41 10.11 -2.82
C GLN A 248 27.26 10.18 -3.82
N SER A 249 27.01 9.11 -4.58
CA SER A 249 25.89 8.97 -5.52
C SER A 249 24.60 8.49 -4.86
N GLY A 250 24.63 8.14 -3.55
CA GLY A 250 23.52 7.53 -2.83
C GLY A 250 22.30 8.43 -2.70
N ARG A 251 21.13 7.81 -2.49
CA ARG A 251 19.84 8.50 -2.37
C ARG A 251 19.07 8.09 -1.13
N TYR A 252 18.45 9.08 -0.50
CA TYR A 252 17.51 8.92 0.60
C TYR A 252 16.09 9.23 0.11
N VAL A 253 15.20 8.27 0.18
CA VAL A 253 13.79 8.38 -0.23
C VAL A 253 12.92 8.25 1.00
N ALA A 254 12.19 9.31 1.34
CA ALA A 254 11.22 9.32 2.43
C ALA A 254 9.78 9.26 1.89
N LEU A 255 8.92 8.52 2.59
CA LEU A 255 7.49 8.47 2.26
C LEU A 255 6.68 9.57 2.95
N ASN A 256 7.21 10.17 3.99
CA ASN A 256 6.53 11.19 4.78
C ASN A 256 7.52 12.25 5.25
N SER A 257 7.00 13.44 5.51
CA SER A 257 7.70 14.53 6.17
C SER A 257 6.73 15.30 7.06
N THR A 258 7.21 15.80 8.19
CA THR A 258 6.49 16.77 9.03
C THR A 258 6.55 18.18 8.47
N SER A 259 7.48 18.42 7.54
CA SER A 259 7.71 19.73 6.92
C SER A 259 6.72 20.01 5.78
N SER A 260 5.90 21.03 5.94
CA SER A 260 5.02 21.52 4.85
C SER A 260 5.84 21.99 3.64
N PHE A 261 7.07 22.45 3.86
CA PHE A 261 7.97 22.88 2.80
C PHE A 261 8.49 21.70 1.97
N ASP A 262 8.79 20.56 2.60
CA ASP A 262 9.17 19.34 1.88
C ASP A 262 8.03 18.84 0.99
N TRP A 263 6.79 18.87 1.50
CA TRP A 263 5.60 18.51 0.71
C TRP A 263 5.38 19.46 -0.46
N PHE A 264 5.53 20.75 -0.25
CA PHE A 264 5.42 21.75 -1.33
C PHE A 264 6.48 21.54 -2.41
N ARG A 265 7.73 21.30 -2.02
CA ARG A 265 8.84 21.00 -2.95
C ARG A 265 8.58 19.70 -3.73
N ALA A 266 8.16 18.65 -3.03
CA ALA A 266 7.84 17.37 -3.67
C ALA A 266 6.69 17.51 -4.68
N TYR A 267 5.66 18.27 -4.34
CA TYR A 267 4.54 18.57 -5.23
C TYR A 267 5.00 19.35 -6.47
N LEU A 268 5.81 20.39 -6.32
CA LEU A 268 6.33 21.17 -7.45
C LEU A 268 7.21 20.30 -8.36
N THR A 269 8.06 19.46 -7.79
CA THR A 269 8.90 18.52 -8.54
C THR A 269 8.03 17.56 -9.37
N ASP A 270 6.98 17.00 -8.77
CA ASP A 270 6.07 16.06 -9.43
C ASP A 270 5.24 16.72 -10.56
N LYS A 271 4.74 17.93 -10.36
CA LYS A 271 3.84 18.61 -11.30
C LYS A 271 4.53 19.47 -12.33
N CYS A 272 5.61 20.13 -11.97
CA CYS A 272 6.28 21.12 -12.83
C CYS A 272 7.58 20.59 -13.45
N GLY A 273 8.03 19.39 -13.07
CA GLY A 273 9.33 18.85 -13.49
C GLY A 273 10.53 19.66 -12.99
N CYS A 274 10.30 20.65 -12.12
CA CYS A 274 11.35 21.46 -11.52
C CYS A 274 12.14 20.64 -10.53
N ASN A 275 13.39 20.33 -10.81
CA ASN A 275 14.26 19.61 -9.89
C ASN A 275 14.69 20.52 -8.72
N MET A 276 13.79 20.75 -7.77
CA MET A 276 14.05 21.51 -6.52
C MET A 276 14.59 20.63 -5.39
N GLN A 277 14.90 19.35 -5.69
CA GLN A 277 15.36 18.42 -4.68
C GLN A 277 16.82 18.72 -4.25
N ARG A 278 17.09 18.55 -2.97
CA ARG A 278 18.47 18.39 -2.50
C ARG A 278 19.03 17.14 -3.18
N SER A 279 20.28 17.19 -3.65
CA SER A 279 20.88 16.18 -4.53
C SER A 279 20.76 14.71 -4.06
N LYS A 280 20.52 14.47 -2.77
CA LYS A 280 20.47 13.12 -2.18
C LYS A 280 19.11 12.76 -1.53
N TYR A 281 18.23 13.71 -1.21
CA TYR A 281 16.97 13.50 -0.49
C TYR A 281 15.77 13.71 -1.41
N ASP A 282 14.87 12.73 -1.46
CA ASP A 282 13.57 12.82 -2.15
C ASP A 282 12.42 12.47 -1.20
N LEU A 283 11.42 13.35 -1.12
CA LEU A 283 10.12 13.01 -0.54
C LEU A 283 9.24 12.45 -1.65
N PHE A 284 8.97 11.16 -1.57
CA PHE A 284 8.29 10.44 -2.63
C PHE A 284 6.76 10.60 -2.57
N ILE A 285 6.18 11.01 -3.69
CA ILE A 285 4.72 11.04 -3.89
C ILE A 285 4.35 9.92 -4.86
N SER A 286 3.52 8.99 -4.38
CA SER A 286 3.02 7.88 -5.19
C SER A 286 1.98 8.32 -6.20
N ASN A 287 2.13 7.94 -7.45
CA ASN A 287 1.13 8.12 -8.48
C ASN A 287 0.12 6.96 -8.48
N GLN A 288 -1.04 7.21 -7.92
CA GLN A 288 -2.12 6.21 -7.81
C GLN A 288 -3.16 6.31 -8.94
N SER A 289 -2.97 7.17 -9.93
CA SER A 289 -3.94 7.36 -11.00
C SER A 289 -3.93 6.26 -12.05
N ARG A 290 -2.75 5.66 -12.31
CA ARG A 290 -2.57 4.59 -13.33
C ARG A 290 -1.59 3.51 -12.85
N PRO A 291 -1.93 2.74 -11.80
CA PRO A 291 -1.04 1.75 -11.21
C PRO A 291 -0.98 0.42 -12.01
N GLY A 292 -1.59 0.32 -13.16
CA GLY A 292 -1.79 -0.94 -13.88
C GLY A 292 -0.49 -1.74 -14.12
N ARG A 293 0.60 -1.06 -14.54
CA ARG A 293 1.90 -1.72 -14.72
C ARG A 293 2.49 -2.22 -13.41
N ASP A 294 2.36 -1.44 -12.34
CA ASP A 294 2.83 -1.82 -11.00
C ASP A 294 2.08 -3.04 -10.49
N LEU A 295 0.75 -3.06 -10.63
CA LEU A 295 -0.10 -4.17 -10.23
C LEU A 295 0.22 -5.45 -11.02
N GLN A 296 0.47 -5.34 -12.34
CA GLN A 296 0.87 -6.49 -13.16
C GLN A 296 2.24 -7.04 -12.75
N ALA A 297 3.22 -6.17 -12.47
CA ALA A 297 4.54 -6.59 -11.99
C ALA A 297 4.42 -7.36 -10.65
N ILE A 298 3.61 -6.84 -9.71
CA ILE A 298 3.35 -7.49 -8.42
C ILE A 298 2.66 -8.84 -8.62
N ALA A 299 1.63 -8.92 -9.49
CA ALA A 299 0.95 -10.16 -9.81
C ALA A 299 1.92 -11.22 -10.34
N GLY A 300 2.84 -10.83 -11.23
CA GLY A 300 3.88 -11.70 -11.75
C GLY A 300 4.83 -12.21 -10.66
N LEU A 301 5.22 -11.37 -9.71
CA LEU A 301 6.07 -11.79 -8.58
C LEU A 301 5.33 -12.74 -7.63
N ILE A 302 4.04 -12.53 -7.40
CA ILE A 302 3.21 -13.46 -6.60
C ILE A 302 3.13 -14.83 -7.27
N GLN A 303 2.86 -14.88 -8.58
CA GLN A 303 2.83 -16.13 -9.34
C GLN A 303 4.17 -16.91 -9.31
N GLN A 304 5.29 -16.18 -9.29
CA GLN A 304 6.63 -16.77 -9.16
C GLN A 304 6.98 -17.17 -7.73
N GLY A 305 6.10 -16.97 -6.75
CA GLY A 305 6.39 -17.20 -5.33
C GLY A 305 7.42 -16.24 -4.73
N LYS A 306 7.72 -15.13 -5.42
CA LYS A 306 8.74 -14.14 -5.01
C LYS A 306 8.16 -12.97 -4.20
N PHE A 307 6.84 -12.90 -4.08
CA PHE A 307 6.18 -11.83 -3.34
C PHE A 307 4.97 -12.36 -2.56
N ARG A 308 4.94 -12.05 -1.27
CA ARG A 308 3.80 -12.28 -0.38
C ARG A 308 3.81 -11.24 0.74
N LEU A 309 2.65 -10.78 1.19
CA LEU A 309 2.56 -9.94 2.38
C LEU A 309 2.07 -10.75 3.58
N ALA A 310 2.69 -10.51 4.73
CA ALA A 310 2.17 -11.07 5.97
C ALA A 310 0.81 -10.45 6.30
N VAL A 311 -0.10 -11.28 6.78
CA VAL A 311 -1.39 -10.85 7.34
C VAL A 311 -1.25 -10.90 8.87
N SER A 312 -1.30 -9.72 9.50
CA SER A 312 -1.23 -9.63 10.97
C SER A 312 -2.55 -10.00 11.63
N GLN A 313 -3.65 -9.67 10.95
CA GLN A 313 -5.02 -9.96 11.39
C GLN A 313 -5.89 -10.13 10.14
N GLU A 314 -6.76 -11.13 10.17
CA GLU A 314 -7.85 -11.30 9.22
C GLU A 314 -9.16 -11.07 9.95
N LEU A 315 -10.00 -10.17 9.44
CA LEU A 315 -11.18 -9.65 10.12
C LEU A 315 -12.40 -9.73 9.21
N PRO A 316 -13.59 -10.04 9.76
CA PRO A 316 -14.83 -9.89 9.02
C PRO A 316 -15.14 -8.41 8.77
N LEU A 317 -15.97 -8.14 7.76
CA LEU A 317 -16.51 -6.81 7.49
C LEU A 317 -17.57 -6.45 8.54
N ALA A 318 -17.11 -6.04 9.72
CA ALA A 318 -17.94 -5.66 10.86
C ALA A 318 -17.33 -4.46 11.61
N GLU A 319 -18.18 -3.64 12.21
CA GLU A 319 -17.77 -2.35 12.79
C GLU A 319 -16.72 -2.50 13.89
N THR A 320 -17.01 -3.31 14.91
CA THR A 320 -16.15 -3.44 16.10
C THR A 320 -14.76 -3.98 15.79
N PRO A 321 -14.58 -5.09 15.02
CA PRO A 321 -13.25 -5.57 14.62
C PRO A 321 -12.44 -4.53 13.83
N ILE A 322 -13.10 -3.85 12.89
CA ILE A 322 -12.42 -2.85 12.03
C ILE A 322 -11.98 -1.63 12.85
N ARG A 323 -12.80 -1.13 13.79
CA ARG A 323 -12.42 -0.02 14.67
C ARG A 323 -11.23 -0.37 15.55
N ARG A 324 -11.17 -1.60 16.10
CA ARG A 324 -10.01 -2.08 16.86
C ARG A 324 -8.76 -2.14 16.01
N ALA A 325 -8.87 -2.65 14.79
CA ALA A 325 -7.75 -2.73 13.85
C ALA A 325 -7.22 -1.35 13.43
N LEU A 326 -8.09 -0.37 13.20
CA LEU A 326 -7.69 1.01 12.94
C LEU A 326 -6.90 1.61 14.10
N HIS A 327 -7.31 1.34 15.36
CA HIS A 327 -6.55 1.75 16.53
C HIS A 327 -5.17 1.11 16.57
N THR A 328 -5.07 -0.21 16.33
CA THR A 328 -3.78 -0.93 16.27
C THR A 328 -2.87 -0.41 15.16
N LEU A 329 -3.42 -0.08 14.00
CA LEU A 329 -2.68 0.52 12.89
C LEU A 329 -2.10 1.90 13.25
N LYS A 330 -2.84 2.71 14.02
CA LYS A 330 -2.33 4.00 14.52
C LYS A 330 -1.11 3.83 15.42
N GLN A 331 -1.03 2.76 16.18
CA GLN A 331 0.12 2.42 17.04
C GLN A 331 1.34 1.92 16.26
N ARG A 332 1.22 1.65 14.94
CA ARG A 332 2.31 1.25 14.02
C ARG A 332 3.05 -0.04 14.39
N HIS A 333 2.46 -0.92 15.16
CA HIS A 333 3.06 -2.20 15.55
C HIS A 333 2.55 -3.39 14.73
N VAL A 334 2.07 -3.13 13.50
CA VAL A 334 1.51 -4.14 12.60
C VAL A 334 2.60 -4.70 11.68
N ARG A 335 2.74 -6.03 11.66
CA ARG A 335 3.55 -6.75 10.67
C ARG A 335 2.73 -6.97 9.40
N GLY A 336 3.20 -6.50 8.25
CA GLY A 336 2.48 -6.65 6.99
C GLY A 336 1.18 -5.85 6.96
N LYS A 337 0.04 -6.52 6.81
CA LYS A 337 -1.26 -5.90 6.56
C LYS A 337 -2.37 -6.44 7.47
N VAL A 338 -3.41 -5.63 7.67
CA VAL A 338 -4.69 -6.06 8.23
C VAL A 338 -5.63 -6.33 7.05
N LYS A 339 -6.06 -7.58 6.92
CA LYS A 339 -6.95 -8.07 5.86
C LYS A 339 -8.39 -8.04 6.35
N ILE A 340 -9.29 -7.60 5.49
CA ILE A 340 -10.74 -7.63 5.72
C ILE A 340 -11.33 -8.60 4.70
N VAL A 341 -12.13 -9.55 5.17
CA VAL A 341 -12.85 -10.50 4.34
C VAL A 341 -14.34 -10.28 4.58
N PRO A 342 -15.07 -9.68 3.62
CA PRO A 342 -16.50 -9.55 3.72
C PRO A 342 -17.17 -10.92 3.72
N GLU A 343 -17.96 -11.20 4.74
CA GLU A 343 -18.84 -12.37 4.72
C GLU A 343 -19.84 -12.24 3.57
N GLN A 344 -20.22 -13.36 2.98
CA GLN A 344 -21.30 -13.36 1.99
C GLN A 344 -22.56 -12.80 2.64
N TYR A 345 -23.07 -11.69 2.12
CA TYR A 345 -24.30 -11.08 2.57
C TYR A 345 -25.46 -12.00 2.14
N SER A 346 -25.87 -12.92 3.00
CA SER A 346 -27.18 -13.59 2.88
C SER A 346 -28.19 -12.61 3.47
N GLN A 347 -29.10 -12.08 2.66
CA GLN A 347 -30.33 -11.50 3.19
C GLN A 347 -31.04 -12.66 3.90
N SER A 348 -31.01 -12.67 5.24
CA SER A 348 -32.01 -13.42 6.00
C SER A 348 -33.35 -12.75 5.70
N VAL A 349 -34.17 -13.50 4.99
CA VAL A 349 -35.57 -13.21 4.68
C VAL A 349 -36.38 -13.05 5.96
#